data_d62f6b4b5f5840bc6add97eaa53dea3d
#
_entry.id   d62f6b4b5f5840bc6add97eaa53dea3d
#
_cell.length_a   1.000
_cell.length_b   1.000
_cell.length_c   1.000
_cell.angle_alpha   90.00
_cell.angle_beta   90.00
_cell.angle_gamma   90.00
#
_symmetry.space_group_name_H-M   'P 1'
#
loop_
_entity.id
_entity.type
_entity.pdbx_description
1 polymer ?
#
loop_
_entity_poly.entity_id
_entity_poly.type
_entity_poly.pdbx_seq_one_letter_code
_entity_poly.pdbx_strand_id
1 'polypeptide(L)'
;MAYSATDFQLTHLLQRVYRRLKTVRVSKATGGSTSTVVDTNLATLLGDSNEDDYLNNWSVFVVKDAAGAAPEGEFNRISDYTSSTGTITVPDVFTAAVASGDKYMYVSPEFPLYDSIEIVNDALVSLGNVIAYDTSITTAANQTEYTLPLKLKAQKLLGLEIQGITTDSNDNRWVPIPRAREVLAAAGSTGTLIFPQYPSGYQVRIRHFGLHPRVETFSDYINERIHPELAVAICTAHLLQWYNGQTNGNNKFMMQREDRAWNQLEIAKSLYPIVFEPEEIQGFTGMNTYMATDEFAPIPLS
;
A
#
# COMPACT_ATOMS: atom_id res chain seq x y z
N MET A 1 -8.45 -12.27 13.04
CA MET A 1 -6.99 -12.41 13.11
C MET A 1 -6.43 -11.01 13.26
N ALA A 2 -5.50 -10.79 14.19
CA ALA A 2 -4.75 -9.55 14.27
C ALA A 2 -3.59 -9.70 13.26
N TYR A 3 -3.57 -8.88 12.21
CA TYR A 3 -2.42 -8.80 11.32
C TYR A 3 -1.28 -8.11 12.07
N SER A 4 -0.06 -8.60 11.91
CA SER A 4 1.13 -7.83 12.26
C SER A 4 1.11 -6.53 11.44
N ALA A 5 1.60 -5.43 12.01
CA ALA A 5 1.70 -4.16 11.28
C ALA A 5 2.56 -4.31 10.01
N THR A 6 3.50 -5.26 10.01
CA THR A 6 4.36 -5.58 8.85
C THR A 6 3.66 -6.33 7.71
N ASP A 7 2.43 -6.85 7.94
CA ASP A 7 1.75 -7.71 6.96
C ASP A 7 0.43 -7.08 6.47
N PHE A 8 0.21 -5.79 6.73
CA PHE A 8 -1.03 -5.13 6.38
C PHE A 8 -0.96 -4.57 4.95
N GLN A 9 -1.53 -5.32 4.02
CA GLN A 9 -1.55 -5.01 2.59
C GLN A 9 -2.83 -4.28 2.16
N LEU A 10 -2.81 -3.70 0.95
CA LEU A 10 -3.97 -3.05 0.33
C LEU A 10 -5.20 -3.96 0.31
N THR A 11 -5.03 -5.24 -0.03
CA THR A 11 -6.15 -6.19 -0.02
C THR A 11 -6.80 -6.31 1.35
N HIS A 12 -6.01 -6.37 2.43
CA HIS A 12 -6.52 -6.44 3.80
C HIS A 12 -7.25 -5.17 4.21
N LEU A 13 -6.71 -4.01 3.79
CA LEU A 13 -7.34 -2.71 4.02
C LEU A 13 -8.70 -2.63 3.33
N LEU A 14 -8.76 -2.90 2.03
CA LEU A 14 -10.00 -2.88 1.24
C LEU A 14 -11.05 -3.85 1.78
N GLN A 15 -10.68 -5.09 2.09
CA GLN A 15 -11.60 -6.06 2.67
C GLN A 15 -12.23 -5.54 3.98
N ARG A 16 -11.45 -4.91 4.84
CA ARG A 16 -11.95 -4.36 6.11
C ARG A 16 -12.83 -3.13 5.91
N VAL A 17 -12.44 -2.25 5.01
CA VAL A 17 -13.22 -1.07 4.63
C VAL A 17 -14.57 -1.47 4.06
N TYR A 18 -14.62 -2.35 3.07
CA TYR A 18 -15.87 -2.80 2.46
C TYR A 18 -16.79 -3.54 3.47
N ARG A 19 -16.22 -4.29 4.42
CA ARG A 19 -17.02 -4.87 5.51
C ARG A 19 -17.64 -3.79 6.40
N ARG A 20 -16.91 -2.72 6.71
CA ARG A 20 -17.48 -1.57 7.44
C ARG A 20 -18.57 -0.86 6.63
N LEU A 21 -18.39 -0.76 5.32
CA LEU A 21 -19.39 -0.21 4.41
C LEU A 21 -20.61 -1.13 4.22
N LYS A 22 -20.55 -2.39 4.70
CA LYS A 22 -21.62 -3.41 4.55
C LYS A 22 -22.02 -3.66 3.10
N THR A 23 -21.09 -3.53 2.19
CA THR A 23 -21.29 -3.71 0.73
C THR A 23 -20.78 -5.05 0.24
N VAL A 24 -20.42 -5.94 1.16
CA VAL A 24 -19.82 -7.25 0.86
C VAL A 24 -20.71 -8.41 1.19
N ARG A 25 -20.57 -9.45 0.38
CA ARG A 25 -21.04 -10.80 0.70
C ARG A 25 -19.87 -11.77 0.60
N VAL A 26 -19.85 -12.79 1.45
CA VAL A 26 -18.77 -13.79 1.50
C VAL A 26 -19.36 -15.15 1.20
N SER A 27 -18.69 -15.92 0.34
CA SER A 27 -19.06 -17.28 0.00
C SER A 27 -17.84 -18.20 -0.14
N LYS A 28 -18.07 -19.43 -0.53
CA LYS A 28 -17.02 -20.41 -0.85
C LYS A 28 -17.17 -20.86 -2.29
N ALA A 29 -16.06 -20.83 -3.01
CA ALA A 29 -16.00 -21.40 -4.35
C ALA A 29 -16.20 -22.93 -4.30
N THR A 30 -16.91 -23.44 -5.29
CA THR A 30 -17.04 -24.88 -5.55
C THR A 30 -16.02 -25.33 -6.61
N GLY A 31 -15.34 -24.38 -7.26
CA GLY A 31 -14.30 -24.57 -8.25
C GLY A 31 -13.94 -23.25 -8.93
N GLY A 32 -13.19 -23.33 -9.99
CA GLY A 32 -12.81 -22.16 -10.79
C GLY A 32 -11.57 -22.42 -11.62
N SER A 33 -10.97 -21.31 -12.07
CA SER A 33 -9.72 -21.29 -12.83
C SER A 33 -8.94 -20.03 -12.47
N THR A 34 -7.92 -19.71 -13.24
CA THR A 34 -7.23 -18.41 -13.11
C THR A 34 -8.09 -17.21 -13.55
N SER A 35 -9.14 -17.42 -14.32
CA SER A 35 -10.02 -16.35 -14.81
C SER A 35 -11.47 -16.48 -14.33
N THR A 36 -11.80 -17.49 -13.53
CA THR A 36 -13.17 -17.72 -13.07
C THR A 36 -13.22 -18.15 -11.60
N VAL A 37 -14.28 -17.70 -10.91
CA VAL A 37 -14.71 -18.24 -9.61
C VAL A 37 -16.05 -18.91 -9.83
N VAL A 38 -16.17 -20.21 -9.52
CA VAL A 38 -17.42 -20.96 -9.65
C VAL A 38 -17.97 -21.24 -8.26
N ASP A 39 -19.22 -20.87 -8.04
CA ASP A 39 -19.96 -21.20 -6.81
C ASP A 39 -21.39 -21.61 -7.16
N THR A 40 -21.63 -22.91 -7.21
CA THR A 40 -22.93 -23.46 -7.54
C THR A 40 -24.04 -23.10 -6.53
N ASN A 41 -23.67 -22.58 -5.35
CA ASN A 41 -24.62 -22.09 -4.35
C ASN A 41 -24.98 -20.62 -4.53
N LEU A 42 -24.29 -19.92 -5.44
CA LEU A 42 -24.44 -18.48 -5.61
C LEU A 42 -25.86 -18.09 -6.05
N ALA A 43 -26.48 -18.91 -6.88
CA ALA A 43 -27.88 -18.77 -7.26
C ALA A 43 -28.83 -18.70 -6.05
N THR A 44 -28.64 -19.60 -5.08
CA THR A 44 -29.43 -19.60 -3.84
C THR A 44 -29.15 -18.37 -2.97
N LEU A 45 -27.89 -17.90 -2.94
CA LEU A 45 -27.48 -16.73 -2.15
C LEU A 45 -28.00 -15.42 -2.75
N LEU A 46 -28.12 -15.34 -4.07
CA LEU A 46 -28.65 -14.17 -4.78
C LEU A 46 -30.17 -14.15 -4.81
N GLY A 47 -30.82 -15.33 -4.74
CA GLY A 47 -32.30 -15.45 -4.77
C GLY A 47 -32.90 -14.84 -6.03
N ASP A 48 -33.84 -13.93 -5.87
CA ASP A 48 -34.55 -13.26 -6.98
C ASP A 48 -33.62 -12.40 -7.87
N SER A 49 -32.41 -12.10 -7.38
CA SER A 49 -31.40 -11.35 -8.14
C SER A 49 -30.44 -12.26 -8.92
N ASN A 50 -30.72 -13.56 -9.03
CA ASN A 50 -29.90 -14.51 -9.77
C ASN A 50 -30.22 -14.48 -11.27
N GLU A 51 -29.77 -13.44 -11.94
CA GLU A 51 -29.86 -13.24 -13.38
C GLU A 51 -28.47 -13.20 -14.00
N ASP A 52 -28.36 -13.52 -15.28
CA ASP A 52 -27.10 -13.34 -16.02
C ASP A 52 -26.70 -11.85 -15.96
N ASP A 53 -25.41 -11.59 -15.93
CA ASP A 53 -24.83 -10.26 -15.83
C ASP A 53 -25.10 -9.47 -14.53
N TYR A 54 -25.88 -10.01 -13.57
CA TYR A 54 -26.24 -9.28 -12.34
C TYR A 54 -25.01 -8.81 -11.54
N LEU A 55 -23.93 -9.61 -11.54
CA LEU A 55 -22.70 -9.24 -10.84
C LEU A 55 -21.68 -8.50 -11.70
N ASN A 56 -22.03 -8.11 -12.92
CA ASN A 56 -21.13 -7.33 -13.76
C ASN A 56 -20.77 -5.99 -13.13
N ASN A 57 -19.51 -5.61 -13.22
CA ASN A 57 -18.92 -4.43 -12.57
C ASN A 57 -18.81 -4.50 -11.03
N TRP A 58 -19.24 -5.58 -10.40
CA TRP A 58 -18.88 -5.84 -9.01
C TRP A 58 -17.39 -6.16 -8.91
N SER A 59 -16.87 -6.21 -7.68
CA SER A 59 -15.48 -6.63 -7.42
C SER A 59 -15.46 -7.96 -6.70
N VAL A 60 -14.49 -8.80 -6.98
CA VAL A 60 -14.27 -10.08 -6.32
C VAL A 60 -12.88 -10.10 -5.67
N PHE A 61 -12.80 -10.66 -4.47
CA PHE A 61 -11.57 -10.87 -3.71
C PHE A 61 -11.47 -12.33 -3.29
N VAL A 62 -10.34 -12.95 -3.48
CA VAL A 62 -10.02 -14.25 -2.88
C VAL A 62 -9.55 -13.99 -1.45
N VAL A 63 -10.43 -14.24 -0.47
CA VAL A 63 -10.17 -13.90 0.93
C VAL A 63 -9.26 -14.92 1.61
N LYS A 64 -9.39 -16.19 1.20
CA LYS A 64 -8.58 -17.28 1.74
C LYS A 64 -8.57 -18.45 0.77
N ASP A 65 -7.40 -18.84 0.37
CA ASP A 65 -7.15 -20.10 -0.33
C ASP A 65 -7.25 -21.29 0.64
N ALA A 66 -7.82 -22.40 0.21
CA ALA A 66 -7.99 -23.58 1.05
C ALA A 66 -6.66 -24.24 1.41
N ALA A 67 -5.66 -24.12 0.53
CA ALA A 67 -4.30 -24.61 0.73
C ALA A 67 -3.37 -23.57 1.37
N GLY A 68 -3.83 -22.29 1.49
CA GLY A 68 -3.04 -21.19 2.06
C GLY A 68 -1.96 -20.63 1.12
N ALA A 69 -2.22 -20.70 -0.18
CA ALA A 69 -1.32 -20.25 -1.24
C ALA A 69 -1.97 -19.18 -2.13
N ALA A 70 -1.39 -18.89 -3.29
CA ALA A 70 -2.03 -18.07 -4.32
C ALA A 70 -3.32 -18.78 -4.81
N PRO A 71 -4.42 -18.07 -5.08
CA PRO A 71 -4.53 -16.62 -5.24
C PRO A 71 -5.02 -15.87 -3.98
N GLU A 72 -4.68 -16.32 -2.76
CA GLU A 72 -5.11 -15.65 -1.52
C GLU A 72 -4.68 -14.17 -1.52
N GLY A 73 -5.64 -13.29 -1.25
CA GLY A 73 -5.42 -11.84 -1.20
C GLY A 73 -5.68 -11.12 -2.52
N GLU A 74 -5.73 -11.82 -3.64
CA GLU A 74 -5.93 -11.20 -4.94
C GLU A 74 -7.36 -10.68 -5.12
N PHE A 75 -7.49 -9.61 -5.90
CA PHE A 75 -8.77 -9.01 -6.21
C PHE A 75 -8.88 -8.63 -7.69
N ASN A 76 -10.11 -8.55 -8.18
CA ASN A 76 -10.39 -8.19 -9.55
C ASN A 76 -11.79 -7.59 -9.71
N ARG A 77 -12.03 -6.95 -10.86
CA ARG A 77 -13.39 -6.56 -11.27
C ARG A 77 -14.08 -7.76 -11.92
N ILE A 78 -15.37 -7.92 -11.72
CA ILE A 78 -16.19 -8.93 -12.40
C ILE A 78 -16.56 -8.38 -13.77
N SER A 79 -16.20 -9.11 -14.82
CA SER A 79 -16.55 -8.77 -16.21
C SER A 79 -17.84 -9.44 -16.68
N ASP A 80 -18.13 -10.63 -16.13
CA ASP A 80 -19.30 -11.43 -16.53
C ASP A 80 -19.76 -12.33 -15.40
N TYR A 81 -21.07 -12.57 -15.33
CA TYR A 81 -21.69 -13.52 -14.40
C TYR A 81 -22.70 -14.38 -15.14
N THR A 82 -22.52 -15.69 -15.06
CA THR A 82 -23.44 -16.69 -15.61
C THR A 82 -24.24 -17.32 -14.48
N SER A 83 -25.53 -17.00 -14.40
CA SER A 83 -26.43 -17.39 -13.31
C SER A 83 -26.68 -18.89 -13.25
N SER A 84 -26.78 -19.57 -14.39
CA SER A 84 -27.07 -21.00 -14.47
C SER A 84 -25.99 -21.91 -13.88
N THR A 85 -24.74 -21.43 -13.84
CA THR A 85 -23.58 -22.17 -13.30
C THR A 85 -23.00 -21.54 -12.04
N GLY A 86 -23.45 -20.34 -11.67
CA GLY A 86 -22.86 -19.54 -10.60
C GLY A 86 -21.41 -19.15 -10.89
N THR A 87 -21.09 -18.86 -12.17
CA THR A 87 -19.74 -18.57 -12.62
C THR A 87 -19.51 -17.05 -12.70
N ILE A 88 -18.52 -16.59 -11.98
CA ILE A 88 -17.99 -15.23 -12.04
C ILE A 88 -16.75 -15.25 -12.92
N THR A 89 -16.67 -14.39 -13.94
CA THR A 89 -15.52 -14.23 -14.84
C THR A 89 -14.82 -12.91 -14.54
N VAL A 90 -13.49 -12.93 -14.55
CA VAL A 90 -12.65 -11.75 -14.34
C VAL A 90 -11.82 -11.45 -15.59
N PRO A 91 -11.56 -10.16 -15.91
CA PRO A 91 -10.80 -9.77 -17.10
C PRO A 91 -9.30 -10.06 -16.94
N ASP A 92 -8.75 -9.81 -15.75
CA ASP A 92 -7.35 -10.08 -15.45
C ASP A 92 -7.24 -11.41 -14.71
N VAL A 93 -6.27 -12.23 -15.09
CA VAL A 93 -6.13 -13.57 -14.50
C VAL A 93 -5.51 -13.49 -13.09
N PHE A 94 -6.02 -14.31 -12.20
CA PHE A 94 -5.37 -14.59 -10.92
C PHE A 94 -4.05 -15.32 -11.13
N THR A 95 -3.11 -15.17 -10.20
CA THR A 95 -1.79 -15.84 -10.29
C THR A 95 -1.88 -17.36 -10.20
N ALA A 96 -2.96 -17.88 -9.60
CA ALA A 96 -3.26 -19.29 -9.56
C ALA A 96 -4.77 -19.54 -9.73
N ALA A 97 -5.15 -20.78 -9.99
CA ALA A 97 -6.54 -21.15 -10.14
C ALA A 97 -7.28 -21.10 -8.79
N VAL A 98 -8.47 -20.52 -8.80
CA VAL A 98 -9.39 -20.61 -7.66
C VAL A 98 -9.90 -22.03 -7.55
N ALA A 99 -9.79 -22.63 -6.38
CA ALA A 99 -10.12 -24.03 -6.11
C ALA A 99 -11.41 -24.18 -5.29
N SER A 100 -11.91 -25.40 -5.26
CA SER A 100 -13.03 -25.73 -4.38
C SER A 100 -12.65 -25.56 -2.91
N GLY A 101 -13.46 -24.84 -2.17
CA GLY A 101 -13.23 -24.54 -0.75
C GLY A 101 -12.62 -23.17 -0.48
N ASP A 102 -12.10 -22.50 -1.49
CA ASP A 102 -11.58 -21.14 -1.37
C ASP A 102 -12.70 -20.19 -0.93
N LYS A 103 -12.37 -19.32 0.01
CA LYS A 103 -13.30 -18.29 0.44
C LYS A 103 -13.08 -17.04 -0.41
N TYR A 104 -14.15 -16.55 -0.97
CA TYR A 104 -14.14 -15.31 -1.71
C TYR A 104 -15.20 -14.34 -1.16
N MET A 105 -15.02 -13.07 -1.43
CA MET A 105 -16.04 -12.06 -1.20
C MET A 105 -16.31 -11.29 -2.49
N TYR A 106 -17.54 -10.84 -2.67
CA TYR A 106 -17.90 -9.95 -3.75
C TYR A 106 -18.52 -8.67 -3.20
N VAL A 107 -18.22 -7.55 -3.86
CA VAL A 107 -18.47 -6.20 -3.39
C VAL A 107 -19.34 -5.47 -4.40
N SER A 108 -20.41 -4.81 -3.91
CA SER A 108 -21.31 -4.01 -4.72
C SER A 108 -20.59 -2.92 -5.52
N PRO A 109 -21.04 -2.62 -6.75
CA PRO A 109 -20.49 -1.57 -7.60
C PRO A 109 -20.74 -0.15 -7.09
N GLU A 110 -21.47 0.02 -5.96
CA GLU A 110 -21.59 1.31 -5.29
C GLU A 110 -20.24 1.93 -4.92
N PHE A 111 -19.23 1.07 -4.70
CA PHE A 111 -17.85 1.45 -4.44
C PHE A 111 -16.95 0.70 -5.43
N PRO A 112 -16.78 1.20 -6.67
CA PRO A 112 -15.98 0.54 -7.68
C PRO A 112 -14.53 0.35 -7.22
N LEU A 113 -13.93 -0.80 -7.57
CA LEU A 113 -12.61 -1.19 -7.06
C LEU A 113 -11.54 -0.14 -7.33
N TYR A 114 -11.41 0.27 -8.60
CA TYR A 114 -10.34 1.19 -9.00
C TYR A 114 -10.52 2.59 -8.40
N ASP A 115 -11.76 3.13 -8.39
CA ASP A 115 -12.04 4.40 -7.73
C ASP A 115 -11.76 4.32 -6.23
N SER A 116 -12.10 3.18 -5.61
CA SER A 116 -11.81 2.96 -4.19
C SER A 116 -10.31 2.93 -3.90
N ILE A 117 -9.47 2.38 -4.79
CA ILE A 117 -8.01 2.40 -4.65
C ILE A 117 -7.48 3.83 -4.72
N GLU A 118 -7.97 4.65 -5.66
CA GLU A 118 -7.59 6.06 -5.74
C GLU A 118 -7.94 6.83 -4.46
N ILE A 119 -9.18 6.66 -3.98
CA ILE A 119 -9.65 7.29 -2.75
C ILE A 119 -8.85 6.82 -1.53
N VAL A 120 -8.47 5.54 -1.48
CA VAL A 120 -7.60 5.00 -0.44
C VAL A 120 -6.23 5.69 -0.46
N ASN A 121 -5.65 5.92 -1.63
CA ASN A 121 -4.39 6.66 -1.75
C ASN A 121 -4.53 8.10 -1.23
N ASP A 122 -5.58 8.81 -1.63
CA ASP A 122 -5.86 10.17 -1.15
C ASP A 122 -6.06 10.19 0.38
N ALA A 123 -6.79 9.21 0.91
CA ALA A 123 -7.03 9.07 2.33
C ALA A 123 -5.73 8.84 3.13
N LEU A 124 -4.86 7.95 2.64
CA LEU A 124 -3.57 7.65 3.29
C LEU A 124 -2.63 8.86 3.24
N VAL A 125 -2.61 9.58 2.12
CA VAL A 125 -1.84 10.84 1.98
C VAL A 125 -2.34 11.91 2.95
N SER A 126 -3.64 11.98 3.20
CA SER A 126 -4.23 12.97 4.12
C SER A 126 -3.86 12.75 5.60
N LEU A 127 -3.32 11.59 5.95
CA LEU A 127 -2.75 11.33 7.28
C LEU A 127 -1.47 12.15 7.56
N GLY A 128 -0.89 12.72 6.52
CA GLY A 128 0.35 13.50 6.60
C GLY A 128 1.60 12.65 6.34
N ASN A 129 2.73 13.17 6.78
CA ASN A 129 4.00 12.53 6.53
C ASN A 129 4.21 11.28 7.37
N VAL A 130 4.83 10.30 6.75
CA VAL A 130 5.29 9.04 7.38
C VAL A 130 6.77 8.84 7.09
N ILE A 131 7.42 7.94 7.81
CA ILE A 131 8.75 7.47 7.42
C ILE A 131 8.56 6.45 6.31
N ALA A 132 9.09 6.79 5.14
CA ALA A 132 9.05 5.94 3.96
C ALA A 132 10.48 5.56 3.52
N TYR A 133 10.57 4.54 2.69
CA TYR A 133 11.83 3.99 2.22
C TYR A 133 11.86 3.97 0.70
N ASP A 134 13.00 4.35 0.14
CA ASP A 134 13.30 4.20 -1.28
C ASP A 134 14.51 3.28 -1.47
N THR A 135 14.37 2.27 -2.29
CA THR A 135 15.41 1.26 -2.56
C THR A 135 15.85 1.25 -4.01
N SER A 136 15.65 2.36 -4.72
CA SER A 136 15.96 2.45 -6.15
C SER A 136 17.45 2.54 -6.48
N ILE A 137 18.32 2.76 -5.48
CA ILE A 137 19.76 2.86 -5.66
C ILE A 137 20.42 1.52 -5.35
N THR A 138 21.28 1.08 -6.27
CA THR A 138 22.19 -0.06 -6.08
C THR A 138 23.63 0.44 -6.21
N THR A 139 24.53 -0.05 -5.35
CA THR A 139 25.94 0.35 -5.36
C THR A 139 26.65 -0.13 -6.62
N ALA A 140 27.55 0.72 -7.15
CA ALA A 140 28.44 0.39 -8.26
C ALA A 140 29.91 0.45 -7.81
N ALA A 141 30.75 -0.35 -8.45
CA ALA A 141 32.18 -0.37 -8.12
C ALA A 141 32.81 1.02 -8.36
N ASN A 142 33.63 1.48 -7.43
CA ASN A 142 34.34 2.76 -7.50
C ASN A 142 33.46 4.00 -7.61
N GLN A 143 32.18 3.90 -7.22
CA GLN A 143 31.24 5.01 -7.24
C GLN A 143 30.94 5.49 -5.81
N THR A 144 30.99 6.82 -5.61
CA THR A 144 30.68 7.48 -4.34
C THR A 144 29.52 8.49 -4.49
N GLU A 145 29.19 8.83 -5.72
CA GLU A 145 28.14 9.81 -6.05
C GLU A 145 27.00 9.16 -6.78
N TYR A 146 25.78 9.33 -6.27
CA TYR A 146 24.56 8.75 -6.82
C TYR A 146 23.50 9.83 -7.02
N THR A 147 22.77 9.76 -8.11
CA THR A 147 21.68 10.70 -8.36
C THR A 147 20.55 10.46 -7.37
N LEU A 148 20.11 11.49 -6.68
CA LEU A 148 18.93 11.41 -5.82
C LEU A 148 17.68 11.13 -6.67
N PRO A 149 16.86 10.13 -6.34
CA PRO A 149 15.62 9.87 -7.03
C PRO A 149 14.72 11.11 -7.05
N LEU A 150 14.15 11.45 -8.22
CA LEU A 150 13.38 12.68 -8.43
C LEU A 150 12.24 12.85 -7.42
N LYS A 151 11.57 11.75 -7.07
CA LYS A 151 10.48 11.74 -6.08
C LYS A 151 10.91 12.14 -4.67
N LEU A 152 12.21 12.09 -4.36
CA LEU A 152 12.76 12.47 -3.06
C LEU A 152 13.25 13.91 -3.00
N LYS A 153 13.25 14.64 -4.11
CA LYS A 153 13.82 15.99 -4.21
C LYS A 153 13.29 17.00 -3.19
N ALA A 154 12.04 16.87 -2.78
CA ALA A 154 11.41 17.77 -1.81
C ALA A 154 11.21 17.12 -0.44
N GLN A 155 11.75 15.91 -0.24
CA GLN A 155 11.56 15.14 0.97
C GLN A 155 12.72 15.39 1.95
N LYS A 156 12.41 15.37 3.24
CA LYS A 156 13.46 15.41 4.27
C LYS A 156 14.10 14.02 4.38
N LEU A 157 15.36 13.90 4.00
CA LEU A 157 16.11 12.65 4.16
C LEU A 157 16.44 12.45 5.65
N LEU A 158 16.20 11.25 6.14
CA LEU A 158 16.43 10.84 7.53
C LEU A 158 17.67 9.97 7.68
N GLY A 159 18.03 9.22 6.65
CA GLY A 159 19.20 8.34 6.69
C GLY A 159 19.38 7.54 5.40
N LEU A 160 20.60 7.00 5.23
CA LEU A 160 20.92 6.00 4.24
C LEU A 160 21.34 4.73 4.95
N GLU A 161 20.87 3.62 4.45
CA GLU A 161 21.21 2.29 4.95
C GLU A 161 21.57 1.41 3.75
N ILE A 162 22.50 0.49 3.96
CA ILE A 162 22.89 -0.49 2.96
C ILE A 162 22.48 -1.87 3.42
N GLN A 163 22.06 -2.71 2.50
CA GLN A 163 21.80 -4.12 2.78
C GLN A 163 23.06 -4.78 3.31
N GLY A 164 22.92 -5.64 4.33
CA GLY A 164 24.04 -6.20 5.10
C GLY A 164 25.15 -6.77 4.22
N ILE A 165 26.38 -6.27 4.44
CA ILE A 165 27.58 -6.71 3.74
C ILE A 165 28.15 -7.91 4.52
N THR A 166 27.45 -9.03 4.48
CA THR A 166 27.94 -10.28 5.08
C THR A 166 28.07 -11.35 4.01
N THR A 167 28.91 -12.33 4.29
CA THR A 167 29.06 -13.52 3.43
C THR A 167 27.83 -14.43 3.48
N ASP A 168 26.89 -14.15 4.36
CA ASP A 168 25.62 -14.86 4.47
C ASP A 168 24.61 -14.22 3.53
N SER A 169 24.24 -14.94 2.47
CA SER A 169 23.25 -14.52 1.46
C SER A 169 21.84 -14.31 2.04
N ASN A 170 21.59 -14.74 3.27
CA ASN A 170 20.32 -14.56 3.97
C ASN A 170 20.33 -13.36 4.92
N ASP A 171 21.41 -12.59 5.00
CA ASP A 171 21.48 -11.41 5.85
C ASP A 171 20.76 -10.21 5.19
N ASN A 172 19.49 -10.06 5.52
CA ASN A 172 18.65 -8.95 5.07
C ASN A 172 18.71 -7.73 6.01
N ARG A 173 19.70 -7.67 6.91
CA ARG A 173 19.84 -6.53 7.81
C ARG A 173 20.26 -5.28 7.05
N TRP A 174 19.66 -4.18 7.44
CA TRP A 174 20.01 -2.85 6.96
C TRP A 174 20.98 -2.19 7.93
N VAL A 175 22.12 -1.77 7.41
CA VAL A 175 23.19 -1.14 8.19
C VAL A 175 23.27 0.34 7.81
N PRO A 176 23.25 1.26 8.79
CA PRO A 176 23.37 2.69 8.50
C PRO A 176 24.69 3.01 7.76
N ILE A 177 24.60 3.82 6.72
CA ILE A 177 25.77 4.33 5.99
C ILE A 177 26.31 5.56 6.72
N PRO A 178 27.51 5.51 7.31
CA PRO A 178 28.08 6.67 7.97
C PRO A 178 28.55 7.71 6.95
N ARG A 179 28.59 8.99 7.37
CA ARG A 179 29.14 10.10 6.58
C ARG A 179 28.47 10.30 5.21
N ALA A 180 27.24 9.85 5.07
CA ALA A 180 26.46 10.17 3.89
C ALA A 180 26.05 11.65 3.89
N ARG A 181 26.02 12.27 2.72
CA ARG A 181 25.56 13.66 2.56
C ARG A 181 24.76 13.83 1.29
N GLU A 182 23.79 14.73 1.36
CA GLU A 182 23.05 15.20 0.21
C GLU A 182 23.66 16.50 -0.29
N VAL A 183 23.87 16.58 -1.60
CA VAL A 183 24.22 17.82 -2.28
C VAL A 183 22.98 18.27 -3.04
N LEU A 184 22.40 19.36 -2.60
CA LEU A 184 21.23 19.94 -3.25
C LEU A 184 21.60 20.45 -4.64
N ALA A 185 20.80 20.10 -5.61
CA ALA A 185 20.98 20.58 -6.96
C ALA A 185 20.38 21.97 -7.15
N ALA A 186 20.88 22.68 -8.15
CA ALA A 186 20.25 23.89 -8.67
C ALA A 186 18.79 23.62 -9.09
N ALA A 187 17.98 24.68 -9.16
CA ALA A 187 16.61 24.58 -9.60
C ALA A 187 16.51 23.85 -10.96
N GLY A 188 15.69 22.82 -11.02
CA GLY A 188 15.47 22.04 -12.25
C GLY A 188 16.26 20.74 -12.36
N SER A 189 17.29 20.48 -11.55
CA SER A 189 18.03 19.22 -11.53
C SER A 189 17.75 18.36 -10.29
N THR A 190 18.14 17.09 -10.35
CA THR A 190 18.10 16.18 -9.20
C THR A 190 19.31 16.39 -8.30
N GLY A 191 19.16 16.23 -6.99
CA GLY A 191 20.27 16.26 -6.04
C GLY A 191 21.22 15.07 -6.21
N THR A 192 22.35 15.11 -5.52
CA THR A 192 23.33 14.04 -5.49
C THR A 192 23.50 13.54 -4.06
N LEU A 193 23.48 12.23 -3.89
CA LEU A 193 23.85 11.56 -2.64
C LEU A 193 25.32 11.17 -2.72
N ILE A 194 26.10 11.55 -1.72
CA ILE A 194 27.52 11.20 -1.60
C ILE A 194 27.68 10.37 -0.36
N PHE A 195 28.26 9.19 -0.50
CA PHE A 195 28.58 8.30 0.62
C PHE A 195 29.82 7.44 0.31
N PRO A 196 30.43 6.82 1.34
CA PRO A 196 31.63 5.99 1.14
C PRO A 196 31.42 4.92 0.09
N GLN A 197 32.50 4.56 -0.57
CA GLN A 197 32.50 3.49 -1.57
C GLN A 197 32.15 2.13 -0.93
N TYR A 198 31.29 1.39 -1.61
CA TYR A 198 30.93 0.01 -1.28
C TYR A 198 31.15 -0.90 -2.49
N PRO A 199 31.26 -2.22 -2.31
CA PRO A 199 31.25 -3.15 -3.43
C PRO A 199 29.98 -2.98 -4.28
N SER A 200 30.03 -3.36 -5.55
CA SER A 200 28.86 -3.28 -6.44
C SER A 200 27.78 -4.31 -6.09
N GLY A 201 26.52 -3.98 -6.36
CA GLY A 201 25.41 -4.90 -6.27
C GLY A 201 24.63 -4.86 -4.95
N TYR A 202 25.03 -4.03 -3.99
CA TYR A 202 24.29 -3.87 -2.75
C TYR A 202 23.19 -2.83 -2.90
N GLN A 203 22.00 -3.16 -2.40
CA GLN A 203 20.88 -2.23 -2.40
C GLN A 203 21.06 -1.18 -1.31
N VAL A 204 20.81 0.08 -1.66
CA VAL A 204 20.78 1.20 -0.72
C VAL A 204 19.35 1.58 -0.43
N ARG A 205 19.01 1.68 0.85
CA ARG A 205 17.71 2.15 1.32
C ARG A 205 17.82 3.58 1.81
N ILE A 206 17.07 4.48 1.18
CA ILE A 206 16.97 5.87 1.57
C ILE A 206 15.76 6.02 2.49
N ARG A 207 15.99 6.34 3.75
CA ARG A 207 14.95 6.65 4.71
C ARG A 207 14.60 8.13 4.62
N HIS A 208 13.36 8.45 4.35
CA HIS A 208 12.90 9.82 4.19
C HIS A 208 11.56 10.07 4.87
N PHE A 209 11.28 11.34 5.14
CA PHE A 209 10.03 11.80 5.71
C PHE A 209 9.15 12.35 4.60
N GLY A 210 8.09 11.66 4.26
CA GLY A 210 7.25 11.99 3.14
C GLY A 210 5.84 11.44 3.26
N LEU A 211 5.03 11.69 2.26
CA LEU A 211 3.67 11.15 2.19
C LEU A 211 3.70 9.65 2.01
N HIS A 212 2.58 8.99 2.35
CA HIS A 212 2.42 7.56 2.11
C HIS A 212 2.68 7.22 0.64
N PRO A 213 3.50 6.21 0.32
CA PRO A 213 3.68 5.76 -1.06
C PRO A 213 2.35 5.29 -1.67
N ARG A 214 2.18 5.53 -2.97
CA ARG A 214 1.02 5.06 -3.68
C ARG A 214 0.94 3.52 -3.65
N VAL A 215 -0.26 3.00 -3.42
CA VAL A 215 -0.57 1.56 -3.46
C VAL A 215 -1.54 1.29 -4.61
N GLU A 216 -1.28 0.25 -5.39
CA GLU A 216 -2.05 -0.07 -6.60
C GLU A 216 -2.40 -1.56 -6.67
N THR A 217 -1.50 -2.41 -6.19
CA THR A 217 -1.65 -3.85 -6.27
C THR A 217 -2.10 -4.46 -4.94
N PHE A 218 -2.70 -5.64 -5.01
CA PHE A 218 -3.20 -6.34 -3.81
C PHE A 218 -2.11 -6.62 -2.77
N SER A 219 -0.85 -6.75 -3.20
CA SER A 219 0.31 -7.05 -2.36
C SER A 219 1.02 -5.82 -1.82
N ASP A 220 0.65 -4.60 -2.25
CA ASP A 220 1.27 -3.38 -1.75
C ASP A 220 1.00 -3.20 -0.26
N TYR A 221 2.04 -2.85 0.48
CA TYR A 221 1.97 -2.71 1.93
C TYR A 221 1.55 -1.29 2.33
N ILE A 222 0.67 -1.23 3.31
CA ILE A 222 0.39 0.01 4.03
C ILE A 222 1.56 0.27 4.98
N ASN A 223 2.00 1.52 5.04
CA ASN A 223 3.13 1.90 5.87
C ASN A 223 2.96 1.40 7.31
N GLU A 224 3.99 0.75 7.85
CA GLU A 224 3.99 0.11 9.17
C GLU A 224 3.71 1.06 10.35
N ARG A 225 3.93 2.38 10.15
CA ARG A 225 3.65 3.41 11.15
C ARG A 225 2.17 3.77 11.23
N ILE A 226 1.38 3.35 10.26
CA ILE A 226 -0.05 3.57 10.24
C ILE A 226 -0.74 2.34 10.83
N HIS A 227 -1.31 2.50 12.04
CA HIS A 227 -2.05 1.41 12.64
C HIS A 227 -3.22 0.98 11.74
N PRO A 228 -3.47 -0.34 11.52
CA PRO A 228 -4.52 -0.84 10.63
C PRO A 228 -5.91 -0.24 10.91
N GLU A 229 -6.27 -0.02 12.18
CA GLU A 229 -7.56 0.59 12.54
C GLU A 229 -7.66 2.05 12.10
N LEU A 230 -6.56 2.81 12.19
CA LEU A 230 -6.51 4.19 11.70
C LEU A 230 -6.66 4.23 10.19
N ALA A 231 -5.91 3.38 9.45
CA ALA A 231 -6.03 3.26 8.00
C ALA A 231 -7.47 2.93 7.56
N VAL A 232 -8.08 1.93 8.21
CA VAL A 232 -9.47 1.54 7.89
C VAL A 232 -10.46 2.65 8.22
N ALA A 233 -10.26 3.40 9.32
CA ALA A 233 -11.16 4.48 9.71
C ALA A 233 -11.12 5.63 8.69
N ILE A 234 -9.92 6.08 8.31
CA ILE A 234 -9.78 7.19 7.36
C ILE A 234 -10.28 6.81 5.96
N CYS A 235 -9.93 5.63 5.45
CA CYS A 235 -10.39 5.18 4.14
C CYS A 235 -11.91 5.01 4.11
N THR A 236 -12.54 4.53 5.21
CA THR A 236 -14.00 4.43 5.31
C THR A 236 -14.66 5.81 5.24
N ALA A 237 -14.11 6.81 5.94
CA ALA A 237 -14.64 8.18 5.95
C ALA A 237 -14.56 8.81 4.55
N HIS A 238 -13.40 8.72 3.89
CA HIS A 238 -13.19 9.27 2.54
C HIS A 238 -14.08 8.58 1.49
N LEU A 239 -14.24 7.25 1.54
CA LEU A 239 -15.12 6.53 0.62
C LEU A 239 -16.60 6.92 0.79
N LEU A 240 -17.06 7.11 2.03
CA LEU A 240 -18.43 7.61 2.28
C LEU A 240 -18.61 9.05 1.80
N GLN A 241 -17.61 9.91 2.02
CA GLN A 241 -17.61 11.28 1.52
C GLN A 241 -17.68 11.31 -0.02
N TRP A 242 -16.85 10.49 -0.69
CA TRP A 242 -16.88 10.37 -2.14
C TRP A 242 -18.25 9.90 -2.64
N TYR A 243 -18.82 8.85 -2.05
CA TYR A 243 -20.13 8.33 -2.41
C TYR A 243 -21.24 9.39 -2.26
N ASN A 244 -21.24 10.11 -1.14
CA ASN A 244 -22.22 11.18 -0.91
C ASN A 244 -22.03 12.35 -1.87
N GLY A 245 -20.81 12.65 -2.27
CA GLY A 245 -20.51 13.63 -3.32
C GLY A 245 -21.10 13.22 -4.68
N GLN A 246 -20.96 11.95 -5.06
CA GLN A 246 -21.51 11.42 -6.31
C GLN A 246 -23.04 11.41 -6.33
N THR A 247 -23.69 11.16 -5.20
CA THR A 247 -25.14 11.08 -5.08
C THR A 247 -25.80 12.43 -4.71
N ASN A 248 -25.03 13.53 -4.72
CA ASN A 248 -25.47 14.87 -4.29
C ASN A 248 -26.14 14.90 -2.90
N GLY A 249 -25.70 14.02 -1.99
CA GLY A 249 -26.23 13.95 -0.63
C GLY A 249 -27.71 13.54 -0.53
N ASN A 250 -28.28 12.94 -1.55
CA ASN A 250 -29.69 12.54 -1.57
C ASN A 250 -30.03 11.40 -0.58
N ASN A 251 -29.04 10.67 -0.12
CA ASN A 251 -29.20 9.55 0.81
C ASN A 251 -28.87 9.98 2.25
N LYS A 252 -29.89 10.40 3.01
CA LYS A 252 -29.72 10.81 4.43
C LYS A 252 -29.08 9.73 5.30
N PHE A 253 -29.34 8.47 5.02
CA PHE A 253 -28.74 7.37 5.78
C PHE A 253 -27.22 7.29 5.53
N MET A 254 -26.77 7.46 4.30
CA MET A 254 -25.35 7.47 3.95
C MET A 254 -24.63 8.71 4.50
N MET A 255 -25.29 9.87 4.53
CA MET A 255 -24.74 11.07 5.20
C MET A 255 -24.54 10.84 6.69
N GLN A 256 -25.51 10.24 7.39
CA GLN A 256 -25.34 9.90 8.81
C GLN A 256 -24.21 8.87 9.05
N ARG A 257 -23.97 7.99 8.08
CA ARG A 257 -22.84 7.03 8.17
C ARG A 257 -21.52 7.74 7.97
N GLU A 258 -21.45 8.71 7.07
CA GLU A 258 -20.28 9.56 6.88
C GLU A 258 -19.94 10.32 8.17
N ASP A 259 -20.90 11.02 8.78
CA ASP A 259 -20.68 11.72 10.05
C ASP A 259 -20.14 10.79 11.14
N ARG A 260 -20.69 9.59 11.24
CA ARG A 260 -20.20 8.57 12.18
C ARG A 260 -18.78 8.09 11.84
N ALA A 261 -18.46 7.95 10.56
CA ALA A 261 -17.14 7.54 10.13
C ALA A 261 -16.08 8.61 10.45
N TRP A 262 -16.40 9.88 10.26
CA TRP A 262 -15.52 10.99 10.66
C TRP A 262 -15.32 11.03 12.17
N ASN A 263 -16.37 10.85 12.98
CA ASN A 263 -16.25 10.74 14.44
C ASN A 263 -15.38 9.53 14.86
N GLN A 264 -15.54 8.38 14.19
CA GLN A 264 -14.70 7.20 14.44
C GLN A 264 -13.24 7.43 14.04
N LEU A 265 -12.98 8.22 13.01
CA LEU A 265 -11.64 8.61 12.63
C LEU A 265 -10.97 9.46 13.72
N GLU A 266 -11.66 10.43 14.30
CA GLU A 266 -11.08 11.24 15.39
C GLU A 266 -10.75 10.39 16.63
N ILE A 267 -11.60 9.41 16.95
CA ILE A 267 -11.31 8.43 17.99
C ILE A 267 -10.08 7.59 17.62
N ALA A 268 -10.01 7.12 16.37
CA ALA A 268 -8.88 6.31 15.91
C ALA A 268 -7.55 7.11 15.92
N LYS A 269 -7.57 8.39 15.54
CA LYS A 269 -6.39 9.27 15.64
C LYS A 269 -5.91 9.44 17.07
N SER A 270 -6.84 9.52 18.02
CA SER A 270 -6.51 9.62 19.45
C SER A 270 -5.92 8.33 20.01
N LEU A 271 -6.45 7.16 19.59
CA LEU A 271 -6.02 5.85 20.09
C LEU A 271 -4.76 5.33 19.41
N TYR A 272 -4.56 5.69 18.15
CA TYR A 272 -3.49 5.18 17.29
C TYR A 272 -2.75 6.33 16.58
N PRO A 273 -2.18 7.29 17.33
CA PRO A 273 -1.45 8.40 16.71
C PRO A 273 -0.24 7.89 15.94
N ILE A 274 0.08 8.53 14.82
CA ILE A 274 1.36 8.32 14.13
C ILE A 274 2.43 9.04 14.94
N VAL A 275 3.23 8.29 15.67
CA VAL A 275 4.27 8.83 16.56
C VAL A 275 5.64 8.55 15.93
N PHE A 276 6.50 9.54 15.99
CA PHE A 276 7.91 9.43 15.61
C PHE A 276 8.79 9.68 16.82
N GLU A 277 9.74 8.80 17.07
CA GLU A 277 10.75 9.05 18.06
C GLU A 277 11.63 10.24 17.63
N PRO A 278 12.05 11.12 18.56
CA PRO A 278 12.90 12.25 18.23
C PRO A 278 14.17 11.87 17.45
N GLU A 279 14.75 10.72 17.76
CA GLU A 279 15.92 10.15 17.08
C GLU A 279 15.63 9.72 15.63
N GLU A 280 14.40 9.32 15.35
CA GLU A 280 13.96 8.94 13.99
C GLU A 280 13.78 10.16 13.07
N ILE A 281 13.47 11.33 13.66
CA ILE A 281 13.23 12.59 12.94
C ILE A 281 14.51 13.42 12.81
N GLN A 282 15.50 13.16 13.68
CA GLN A 282 16.82 13.77 13.53
C GLN A 282 17.43 13.24 12.23
N GLY A 283 17.40 14.08 11.20
CA GLY A 283 18.13 13.80 9.98
C GLY A 283 19.58 13.46 10.30
N PHE A 284 20.32 12.96 9.34
CA PHE A 284 21.72 12.58 9.49
C PHE A 284 22.45 13.52 10.44
N THR A 285 22.87 13.03 11.61
CA THR A 285 23.85 13.69 12.46
C THR A 285 25.16 13.68 11.67
N GLY A 286 25.39 14.70 10.87
CA GLY A 286 26.49 14.77 9.93
C GLY A 286 26.10 15.36 8.57
N MET A 287 24.81 15.53 8.27
CA MET A 287 24.37 16.42 7.20
C MET A 287 24.49 17.88 7.67
N ASN A 288 25.71 18.37 7.74
CA ASN A 288 25.88 19.79 7.62
C ASN A 288 25.42 20.19 6.22
N THR A 289 24.39 21.01 6.18
CA THR A 289 24.02 21.76 4.99
C THR A 289 25.19 22.72 4.71
N TYR A 290 26.23 22.21 4.10
CA TYR A 290 27.28 23.10 3.57
C TYR A 290 26.69 23.75 2.32
N MET A 291 26.26 24.98 2.48
CA MET A 291 26.37 25.91 1.38
C MET A 291 27.85 25.91 0.95
N ALA A 292 28.04 25.68 -0.34
CA ALA A 292 29.37 25.64 -0.93
C ALA A 292 30.20 26.86 -0.52
N THR A 293 31.10 26.67 0.43
CA THR A 293 32.29 27.46 0.57
C THR A 293 33.45 26.49 0.44
N ASP A 294 34.25 26.73 -0.61
CA ASP A 294 35.48 26.03 -0.94
C ASP A 294 36.38 25.89 0.29
N GLU A 295 36.64 24.66 0.72
CA GLU A 295 37.88 24.27 1.33
C GLU A 295 37.94 22.72 1.41
N PHE A 296 38.50 22.13 0.35
CA PHE A 296 38.93 20.74 0.36
C PHE A 296 40.30 20.65 1.05
N ALA A 297 40.34 20.17 2.27
CA ALA A 297 41.61 19.66 2.83
C ALA A 297 41.78 18.20 2.34
N PRO A 298 42.90 17.84 1.73
CA PRO A 298 43.16 16.46 1.27
C PRO A 298 43.32 15.53 2.47
N ILE A 299 42.64 14.37 2.38
CA ILE A 299 42.78 13.27 3.33
C ILE A 299 44.14 12.61 3.09
N PRO A 300 45.01 12.46 4.07
CA PRO A 300 46.26 11.70 3.89
C PRO A 300 45.93 10.20 3.74
N LEU A 301 46.33 9.63 2.63
CA LEU A 301 46.41 8.20 2.41
C LEU A 301 47.54 7.62 3.27
N SER A 302 47.21 6.78 4.24
CA SER A 302 48.14 5.86 4.92
C SER A 302 47.68 4.44 4.72
#